data_adf1d1ea548ecee234d609e479572069
#
_entry.id   adf1d1ea548ecee234d609e479572069
#
_cell.length_a   1.000
_cell.length_b   1.000
_cell.length_c   1.000
_cell.angle_alpha   90.00
_cell.angle_beta   90.00
_cell.angle_gamma   90.00
#
_symmetry.space_group_name_H-M   'P 1'
#
loop_
_entity.id
_entity.type
_entity.pdbx_description
1 polymer ?
#
loop_
_entity_poly.entity_id
_entity_poly.type
_entity_poly.pdbx_seq_one_letter_code
_entity_poly.pdbx_strand_id
1 'polypeptide(L)'
;MNMKHLKKAVAVSLAALAAAGMIAGCGGEKKASVPSSQPAAQTVKINFPTAGASGALYAVGAAITNMWSNNVPGVQAASQASAGGIANLNMVSDGEAQVSIAISSNVYQCLNGTDSFKDHPYKDLKVIAGLYMNPNQVVVTAKSGIQTLADVKGKRFAVASAGSSVYNESNAHFTAAGLKFPDDIQAEYITFTDAADMLQNGSIDGAWIMSGAPASAVTQALTGGARLVD
;
A
#
# COMPACT_ATOMS: atom_id res chain seq x y z
N MET A 1 20.73 -28.63 -34.12
CA MET A 1 20.18 -28.05 -35.37
C MET A 1 20.20 -26.53 -35.21
N ASN A 2 20.98 -25.86 -36.07
CA ASN A 2 21.51 -24.51 -35.93
C ASN A 2 20.49 -23.39 -36.10
N MET A 3 20.35 -22.55 -35.07
CA MET A 3 19.58 -21.30 -35.10
C MET A 3 20.45 -20.10 -35.57
N LYS A 4 20.91 -20.12 -36.80
CA LYS A 4 21.73 -19.03 -37.37
C LYS A 4 21.20 -18.40 -38.67
N HIS A 5 19.96 -18.59 -39.06
CA HIS A 5 19.41 -18.02 -40.31
C HIS A 5 18.00 -17.46 -40.16
N LEU A 6 17.82 -16.41 -39.31
CA LEU A 6 16.64 -15.57 -39.42
C LEU A 6 16.91 -14.10 -39.02
N LYS A 7 17.96 -13.54 -39.67
CA LYS A 7 18.17 -12.08 -39.66
C LYS A 7 18.64 -11.71 -41.08
N LYS A 8 17.69 -11.44 -41.96
CA LYS A 8 17.87 -10.66 -43.23
C LYS A 8 16.60 -10.81 -44.06
N ALA A 9 15.64 -9.93 -43.89
CA ALA A 9 14.66 -9.53 -44.90
C ALA A 9 13.61 -8.63 -44.25
N VAL A 10 13.84 -7.34 -44.12
CA VAL A 10 12.89 -6.24 -44.26
C VAL A 10 13.73 -4.95 -44.30
N ALA A 11 14.23 -4.62 -45.42
CA ALA A 11 14.66 -3.29 -45.76
C ALA A 11 14.49 -3.19 -47.28
N VAL A 12 13.83 -2.17 -47.73
CA VAL A 12 13.53 -1.75 -49.11
C VAL A 12 12.03 -1.76 -49.40
N SER A 13 11.41 -0.61 -49.15
CA SER A 13 10.41 -0.02 -50.04
C SER A 13 9.81 1.27 -49.40
N LEU A 14 10.50 2.39 -49.56
CA LEU A 14 9.94 3.74 -49.48
C LEU A 14 10.82 4.67 -50.30
N ALA A 15 10.55 4.75 -51.57
CA ALA A 15 10.98 5.87 -52.41
C ALA A 15 10.01 5.98 -53.62
N ALA A 16 9.68 7.19 -53.90
CA ALA A 16 8.92 7.67 -55.09
C ALA A 16 7.38 7.83 -54.92
N LEU A 17 6.97 9.09 -54.61
CA LEU A 17 6.07 9.86 -55.46
C LEU A 17 6.09 11.33 -55.00
N ALA A 18 6.96 12.12 -55.59
CA ALA A 18 6.90 13.57 -55.63
C ALA A 18 6.81 13.98 -57.11
N ALA A 19 5.69 14.51 -57.58
CA ALA A 19 5.68 15.52 -58.64
C ALA A 19 4.25 15.95 -59.00
N ALA A 20 4.10 17.26 -59.09
CA ALA A 20 3.24 18.02 -59.95
C ALA A 20 1.80 18.37 -59.51
N GLY A 21 1.62 19.67 -59.34
CA GLY A 21 0.34 20.36 -59.23
C GLY A 21 0.47 21.82 -58.82
N MET A 22 1.21 22.64 -59.59
CA MET A 22 1.06 24.11 -59.53
C MET A 22 -0.18 24.53 -60.33
N ILE A 23 -1.18 25.15 -59.68
CA ILE A 23 -2.09 26.08 -60.33
C ILE A 23 -2.34 27.23 -59.35
N ALA A 24 -2.08 28.42 -59.84
CA ALA A 24 -2.25 29.70 -59.17
C ALA A 24 -3.69 30.04 -58.81
N GLY A 25 -3.91 30.65 -57.66
CA GLY A 25 -5.16 31.27 -57.25
C GLY A 25 -4.89 32.34 -56.21
N CYS A 26 -4.90 33.61 -56.62
CA CYS A 26 -4.84 34.79 -55.80
C CYS A 26 -6.00 34.87 -54.80
N GLY A 27 -5.73 35.35 -53.59
CA GLY A 27 -6.72 36.04 -52.77
C GLY A 27 -6.78 35.64 -51.31
N GLY A 28 -6.32 36.52 -50.41
CA GLY A 28 -6.70 36.56 -49.01
C GLY A 28 -5.65 36.08 -48.03
N GLU A 29 -4.87 37.00 -47.48
CA GLU A 29 -4.06 36.80 -46.30
C GLU A 29 -4.92 36.39 -45.08
N LYS A 30 -5.07 35.10 -44.86
CA LYS A 30 -5.36 34.57 -43.54
C LYS A 30 -4.04 34.18 -42.94
N LYS A 31 -3.60 34.93 -41.90
CA LYS A 31 -2.54 34.49 -41.02
C LYS A 31 -2.79 33.04 -40.61
N ALA A 32 -2.02 32.12 -41.15
CA ALA A 32 -1.93 30.77 -40.66
C ALA A 32 -1.41 30.84 -39.22
N SER A 33 -2.29 30.64 -38.25
CA SER A 33 -1.89 30.34 -36.88
C SER A 33 -1.11 29.03 -36.91
N VAL A 34 0.20 29.15 -36.74
CA VAL A 34 1.08 28.01 -36.48
C VAL A 34 0.51 27.34 -35.21
N PRO A 35 0.16 26.04 -35.23
CA PRO A 35 -0.20 25.34 -34.03
C PRO A 35 1.02 25.39 -33.11
N SER A 36 0.94 26.14 -32.04
CA SER A 36 1.90 26.05 -30.94
C SER A 36 1.84 24.61 -30.44
N SER A 37 2.78 23.80 -30.84
CA SER A 37 3.02 22.50 -30.26
C SER A 37 3.58 22.72 -28.83
N GLN A 38 2.67 23.01 -27.90
CA GLN A 38 2.99 22.95 -26.49
C GLN A 38 3.45 21.52 -26.21
N PRO A 39 4.63 21.32 -25.65
CA PRO A 39 5.07 19.98 -25.26
C PRO A 39 3.96 19.37 -24.39
N ALA A 40 3.50 18.18 -24.72
CA ALA A 40 2.54 17.48 -23.89
C ALA A 40 3.12 17.42 -22.49
N ALA A 41 2.43 18.00 -21.51
CA ALA A 41 2.87 18.00 -20.12
C ALA A 41 3.11 16.54 -19.71
N GLN A 42 4.33 16.26 -19.28
CA GLN A 42 4.74 14.91 -18.90
C GLN A 42 3.88 14.48 -17.70
N THR A 43 3.09 13.41 -17.86
CA THR A 43 2.21 12.92 -16.81
C THR A 43 3.07 12.26 -15.71
N VAL A 44 2.97 12.76 -14.51
CA VAL A 44 3.61 12.17 -13.31
C VAL A 44 2.70 11.06 -12.77
N LYS A 45 3.20 9.83 -12.75
CA LYS A 45 2.50 8.71 -12.15
C LYS A 45 2.95 8.54 -10.70
N ILE A 46 2.00 8.42 -9.79
CA ILE A 46 2.25 8.19 -8.35
C ILE A 46 1.62 6.87 -7.95
N ASN A 47 2.45 5.91 -7.55
CA ASN A 47 2.02 4.71 -6.87
C ASN A 47 2.06 4.97 -5.35
N PHE A 48 0.93 4.72 -4.67
CA PHE A 48 0.75 5.04 -3.26
C PHE A 48 0.33 3.77 -2.47
N PRO A 49 1.27 2.91 -2.05
CA PRO A 49 0.97 1.77 -1.19
C PRO A 49 0.51 2.24 0.19
N THR A 50 -0.49 1.59 0.73
CA THR A 50 -1.20 2.01 1.95
C THR A 50 -1.20 0.93 3.03
N ALA A 51 -2.18 0.04 3.01
CA ALA A 51 -2.33 -1.09 3.94
C ALA A 51 -3.32 -2.12 3.35
N GLY A 52 -3.72 -3.11 4.13
CA GLY A 52 -4.77 -4.05 3.74
C GLY A 52 -6.10 -3.34 3.43
N ALA A 53 -6.84 -3.86 2.43
CA ALA A 53 -8.03 -3.21 1.87
C ALA A 53 -9.15 -2.95 2.88
N SER A 54 -9.25 -3.74 3.96
CA SER A 54 -10.21 -3.54 5.06
C SER A 54 -9.74 -2.58 6.16
N GLY A 55 -8.54 -2.00 6.03
CA GLY A 55 -7.99 -1.02 6.95
C GLY A 55 -8.35 0.42 6.56
N ALA A 56 -8.46 1.31 7.55
CA ALA A 56 -8.76 2.72 7.33
C ALA A 56 -7.72 3.43 6.44
N LEU A 57 -6.45 3.03 6.51
CA LEU A 57 -5.38 3.62 5.70
C LEU A 57 -5.59 3.42 4.19
N TYR A 58 -6.20 2.31 3.78
CA TYR A 58 -6.52 2.08 2.37
C TYR A 58 -7.56 3.09 1.87
N ALA A 59 -8.63 3.31 2.64
CA ALA A 59 -9.67 4.28 2.28
C ALA A 59 -9.12 5.71 2.22
N VAL A 60 -8.28 6.09 3.20
CA VAL A 60 -7.59 7.39 3.23
C VAL A 60 -6.68 7.57 2.02
N GLY A 61 -5.88 6.55 1.70
CA GLY A 61 -4.99 6.60 0.52
C GLY A 61 -5.75 6.72 -0.79
N ALA A 62 -6.88 6.00 -0.94
CA ALA A 62 -7.75 6.12 -2.10
C ALA A 62 -8.33 7.54 -2.24
N ALA A 63 -8.77 8.15 -1.14
CA ALA A 63 -9.26 9.52 -1.14
C ALA A 63 -8.17 10.53 -1.56
N ILE A 64 -6.96 10.40 -1.00
CA ILE A 64 -5.82 11.27 -1.32
C ILE A 64 -5.43 11.14 -2.80
N THR A 65 -5.28 9.91 -3.32
CA THR A 65 -4.88 9.69 -4.73
C THR A 65 -5.93 10.18 -5.72
N ASN A 66 -7.22 10.01 -5.41
CA ASN A 66 -8.31 10.58 -6.19
C ASN A 66 -8.28 12.11 -6.18
N MET A 67 -8.04 12.72 -5.01
CA MET A 67 -7.92 14.17 -4.88
C MET A 67 -6.75 14.70 -5.72
N TRP A 68 -5.58 14.07 -5.68
CA TRP A 68 -4.43 14.48 -6.49
C TRP A 68 -4.69 14.33 -7.99
N SER A 69 -5.24 13.20 -8.42
CA SER A 69 -5.52 12.96 -9.84
C SER A 69 -6.55 13.93 -10.42
N ASN A 70 -7.53 14.35 -9.59
CA ASN A 70 -8.59 15.26 -10.06
C ASN A 70 -8.22 16.74 -9.98
N ASN A 71 -7.29 17.14 -9.09
CA ASN A 71 -7.02 18.54 -8.81
C ASN A 71 -5.61 19.01 -9.19
N VAL A 72 -4.68 18.08 -9.46
CA VAL A 72 -3.30 18.45 -9.84
C VAL A 72 -3.07 18.12 -11.32
N PRO A 73 -3.00 19.14 -12.20
CA PRO A 73 -2.77 18.93 -13.62
C PRO A 73 -1.51 18.09 -13.88
N GLY A 74 -1.61 17.08 -14.72
CA GLY A 74 -0.49 16.22 -15.08
C GLY A 74 -0.11 15.16 -14.04
N VAL A 75 -0.92 14.95 -12.99
CA VAL A 75 -0.72 13.88 -12.00
C VAL A 75 -1.75 12.77 -12.22
N GLN A 76 -1.25 11.53 -12.19
CA GLN A 76 -2.04 10.30 -12.11
C GLN A 76 -1.58 9.51 -10.88
N ALA A 77 -2.38 9.55 -9.82
CA ALA A 77 -2.09 8.85 -8.58
C ALA A 77 -3.03 7.65 -8.40
N ALA A 78 -2.49 6.54 -7.92
CA ALA A 78 -3.26 5.34 -7.61
C ALA A 78 -2.85 4.80 -6.23
N SER A 79 -3.84 4.49 -5.39
CA SER A 79 -3.58 3.77 -4.15
C SER A 79 -3.45 2.27 -4.41
N GLN A 80 -2.59 1.62 -3.62
CA GLN A 80 -2.34 0.18 -3.70
C GLN A 80 -2.50 -0.44 -2.31
N ALA A 81 -3.17 -1.60 -2.23
CA ALA A 81 -3.15 -2.41 -1.03
C ALA A 81 -1.75 -3.00 -0.81
N SER A 82 -1.34 -3.12 0.44
CA SER A 82 -0.01 -3.61 0.82
C SER A 82 -0.03 -4.33 2.16
N ALA A 83 1.12 -4.88 2.55
CA ALA A 83 1.31 -5.46 3.89
C ALA A 83 1.50 -4.39 4.99
N GLY A 84 1.57 -3.09 4.65
CA GLY A 84 1.67 -1.99 5.59
C GLY A 84 3.03 -1.29 5.63
N GLY A 85 3.27 -0.48 6.66
CA GLY A 85 4.32 0.54 6.68
C GLY A 85 5.73 0.05 6.34
N ILE A 86 6.18 -1.11 6.81
CA ILE A 86 7.52 -1.63 6.49
C ILE A 86 7.62 -1.93 4.99
N ALA A 87 6.67 -2.68 4.44
CA ALA A 87 6.64 -2.98 3.01
C ALA A 87 6.56 -1.70 2.16
N ASN A 88 5.76 -0.74 2.60
CA ASN A 88 5.60 0.56 1.92
C ASN A 88 6.92 1.34 1.85
N LEU A 89 7.65 1.40 2.96
CA LEU A 89 8.93 2.11 3.01
C LEU A 89 10.00 1.42 2.15
N ASN A 90 10.00 0.10 2.07
CA ASN A 90 10.84 -0.64 1.14
C ASN A 90 10.50 -0.31 -0.32
N MET A 91 9.20 -0.32 -0.69
CA MET A 91 8.78 0.09 -2.05
C MET A 91 9.21 1.52 -2.41
N VAL A 92 9.20 2.45 -1.44
CA VAL A 92 9.70 3.82 -1.67
C VAL A 92 11.22 3.82 -1.82
N SER A 93 11.95 3.09 -0.98
CA SER A 93 13.41 2.96 -1.06
C SER A 93 13.87 2.36 -2.39
N ASP A 94 13.13 1.37 -2.88
CA ASP A 94 13.43 0.66 -4.13
C ASP A 94 12.97 1.42 -5.40
N GLY A 95 12.28 2.56 -5.22
CA GLY A 95 11.76 3.38 -6.31
C GLY A 95 10.47 2.86 -6.96
N GLU A 96 9.86 1.82 -6.39
CA GLU A 96 8.60 1.24 -6.85
C GLU A 96 7.38 2.09 -6.49
N ALA A 97 7.51 2.93 -5.45
CA ALA A 97 6.49 3.89 -5.03
C ALA A 97 7.12 5.28 -4.82
N GLN A 98 6.34 6.33 -5.07
CA GLN A 98 6.79 7.71 -4.92
C GLN A 98 6.38 8.30 -3.57
N VAL A 99 5.28 7.82 -3.01
CA VAL A 99 4.71 8.25 -1.72
C VAL A 99 4.10 7.03 -1.04
N SER A 100 4.14 6.99 0.29
CA SER A 100 3.47 5.92 1.04
C SER A 100 2.92 6.41 2.38
N ILE A 101 2.15 5.55 3.04
CA ILE A 101 1.73 5.72 4.44
C ILE A 101 2.51 4.73 5.30
N ALA A 102 3.07 5.22 6.41
CA ALA A 102 3.74 4.38 7.40
C ALA A 102 3.49 4.93 8.81
N ILE A 103 3.61 4.08 9.82
CA ILE A 103 3.60 4.51 11.21
C ILE A 103 4.93 5.20 11.56
N SER A 104 4.89 6.13 12.50
CA SER A 104 6.05 6.94 12.87
C SER A 104 7.25 6.13 13.38
N SER A 105 7.01 5.02 14.08
CA SER A 105 8.08 4.11 14.51
C SER A 105 8.84 3.50 13.34
N ASN A 106 8.15 3.06 12.28
CA ASN A 106 8.81 2.51 11.08
C ASN A 106 9.55 3.59 10.29
N VAL A 107 9.02 4.82 10.24
CA VAL A 107 9.74 5.96 9.63
C VAL A 107 11.05 6.23 10.37
N TYR A 108 11.02 6.25 11.70
CA TYR A 108 12.21 6.39 12.53
C TYR A 108 13.22 5.27 12.29
N GLN A 109 12.77 4.01 12.30
CA GLN A 109 13.61 2.83 12.04
C GLN A 109 14.26 2.89 10.66
N CYS A 110 13.49 3.26 9.62
CA CYS A 110 13.96 3.39 8.25
C CYS A 110 15.07 4.44 8.10
N LEU A 111 14.87 5.63 8.69
CA LEU A 111 15.85 6.72 8.65
C LEU A 111 17.13 6.39 9.42
N ASN A 112 17.04 5.65 10.53
CA ASN A 112 18.17 5.35 11.41
C ASN A 112 18.81 3.98 11.13
N GLY A 113 18.22 3.14 10.29
CA GLY A 113 18.73 1.80 10.01
C GLY A 113 18.67 0.90 11.22
N THR A 114 17.53 0.83 11.89
CA THR A 114 17.30 -0.04 13.05
C THR A 114 16.19 -1.05 12.78
N ASP A 115 16.13 -2.09 13.61
CA ASP A 115 15.10 -3.13 13.56
C ASP A 115 14.90 -3.70 12.14
N SER A 116 13.72 -3.51 11.58
CA SER A 116 13.37 -4.02 10.24
C SER A 116 14.17 -3.38 9.10
N PHE A 117 14.90 -2.28 9.34
CA PHE A 117 15.71 -1.55 8.36
C PHE A 117 17.20 -1.57 8.68
N LYS A 118 17.65 -2.46 9.56
CA LYS A 118 19.05 -2.54 10.03
C LYS A 118 20.05 -2.63 8.88
N ASP A 119 19.72 -3.40 7.85
CA ASP A 119 20.61 -3.65 6.72
C ASP A 119 20.29 -2.75 5.49
N HIS A 120 19.18 -2.01 5.53
CA HIS A 120 18.67 -1.21 4.43
C HIS A 120 18.11 0.15 4.88
N PRO A 121 18.94 1.05 5.48
CA PRO A 121 18.48 2.38 5.87
C PRO A 121 18.22 3.23 4.62
N TYR A 122 17.10 3.97 4.62
CA TYR A 122 16.79 4.92 3.56
C TYR A 122 16.77 6.36 4.11
N LYS A 123 17.92 7.04 4.04
CA LYS A 123 18.12 8.37 4.64
C LYS A 123 17.49 9.52 3.85
N ASP A 124 17.17 9.28 2.58
CA ASP A 124 16.54 10.30 1.73
C ASP A 124 15.02 10.37 1.89
N LEU A 125 14.45 9.54 2.76
CA LEU A 125 13.04 9.57 3.10
C LEU A 125 12.63 10.95 3.63
N LYS A 126 11.50 11.48 3.13
CA LYS A 126 10.92 12.73 3.59
C LYS A 126 9.52 12.50 4.14
N VAL A 127 9.23 13.10 5.28
CA VAL A 127 7.88 13.10 5.85
C VAL A 127 7.13 14.31 5.32
N ILE A 128 5.96 14.09 4.71
CA ILE A 128 5.12 15.15 4.14
C ILE A 128 4.13 15.66 5.19
N ALA A 129 3.43 14.75 5.89
CA ALA A 129 2.42 15.10 6.89
C ALA A 129 2.20 13.97 7.89
N GLY A 130 1.70 14.29 9.08
CA GLY A 130 1.03 13.35 9.97
C GLY A 130 -0.46 13.29 9.63
N LEU A 131 -1.06 12.10 9.62
CA LEU A 131 -2.47 11.92 9.29
C LEU A 131 -3.33 11.81 10.54
N TYR A 132 -3.24 10.69 11.26
CA TYR A 132 -4.05 10.42 12.44
C TYR A 132 -3.42 9.33 13.32
N MET A 133 -3.99 9.14 14.51
CA MET A 133 -3.61 8.06 15.41
C MET A 133 -4.12 6.71 14.86
N ASN A 134 -3.26 5.71 14.87
CA ASN A 134 -3.56 4.36 14.41
C ASN A 134 -3.54 3.39 15.60
N PRO A 135 -4.64 3.31 16.38
CA PRO A 135 -4.66 2.56 17.63
C PRO A 135 -4.56 1.06 17.41
N ASN A 136 -3.93 0.38 18.34
CA ASN A 136 -4.00 -1.06 18.48
C ASN A 136 -5.36 -1.44 19.07
N GLN A 137 -6.05 -2.39 18.43
CA GLN A 137 -7.36 -2.87 18.83
C GLN A 137 -7.29 -4.38 18.97
N VAL A 138 -7.47 -4.88 20.18
CA VAL A 138 -7.50 -6.31 20.48
C VAL A 138 -8.96 -6.76 20.46
N VAL A 139 -9.33 -7.52 19.43
CA VAL A 139 -10.68 -8.01 19.21
C VAL A 139 -10.74 -9.49 19.54
N VAL A 140 -11.66 -9.90 20.39
CA VAL A 140 -11.76 -11.29 20.85
C VAL A 140 -13.18 -11.81 20.76
N THR A 141 -13.34 -13.13 20.56
CA THR A 141 -14.67 -13.75 20.63
C THR A 141 -15.19 -13.74 22.06
N ALA A 142 -16.50 -13.63 22.23
CA ALA A 142 -17.11 -13.64 23.56
C ALA A 142 -16.80 -14.92 24.36
N LYS A 143 -16.53 -16.03 23.66
CA LYS A 143 -16.25 -17.34 24.25
C LYS A 143 -14.77 -17.57 24.59
N SER A 144 -13.85 -16.71 24.13
CA SER A 144 -12.40 -16.89 24.28
C SER A 144 -11.92 -16.92 25.73
N GLY A 145 -12.63 -16.23 26.63
CA GLY A 145 -12.21 -16.00 28.00
C GLY A 145 -11.06 -15.01 28.16
N ILE A 146 -10.56 -14.41 27.07
CA ILE A 146 -9.48 -13.44 27.08
C ILE A 146 -9.97 -12.12 27.67
N GLN A 147 -9.33 -11.66 28.73
CA GLN A 147 -9.60 -10.37 29.39
C GLN A 147 -8.40 -9.45 29.35
N THR A 148 -7.21 -10.02 29.32
CA THR A 148 -5.92 -9.34 29.25
C THR A 148 -5.06 -9.95 28.16
N LEU A 149 -3.95 -9.31 27.79
CA LEU A 149 -3.00 -9.85 26.84
C LEU A 149 -2.34 -11.16 27.30
N ALA A 150 -2.19 -11.35 28.61
CA ALA A 150 -1.62 -12.59 29.16
C ALA A 150 -2.52 -13.81 28.92
N ASP A 151 -3.85 -13.60 28.82
CA ASP A 151 -4.82 -14.67 28.57
C ASP A 151 -4.77 -15.21 27.13
N VAL A 152 -4.00 -14.57 26.25
CA VAL A 152 -3.79 -15.03 24.87
C VAL A 152 -2.91 -16.28 24.81
N LYS A 153 -2.26 -16.66 25.92
CA LYS A 153 -1.44 -17.87 25.99
C LYS A 153 -2.24 -19.12 25.60
N GLY A 154 -1.71 -19.86 24.62
CA GLY A 154 -2.32 -21.08 24.08
C GLY A 154 -3.53 -20.85 23.15
N LYS A 155 -3.94 -19.60 22.91
CA LYS A 155 -5.08 -19.27 22.06
C LYS A 155 -4.70 -19.18 20.59
N ARG A 156 -5.66 -19.42 19.71
CA ARG A 156 -5.53 -19.15 18.28
C ARG A 156 -5.78 -17.66 18.04
N PHE A 157 -4.76 -16.96 17.60
CA PHE A 157 -4.79 -15.51 17.58
C PHE A 157 -4.17 -14.94 16.30
N ALA A 158 -4.93 -14.11 15.57
CA ALA A 158 -4.44 -13.43 14.39
C ALA A 158 -3.52 -12.27 14.80
N VAL A 159 -2.27 -12.35 14.34
CA VAL A 159 -1.19 -11.40 14.67
C VAL A 159 -0.80 -10.52 13.48
N ALA A 160 -1.67 -10.45 12.47
CA ALA A 160 -1.47 -9.85 11.17
C ALA A 160 -0.43 -10.56 10.29
N SER A 161 -0.23 -10.06 9.06
CA SER A 161 0.70 -10.65 8.11
C SER A 161 2.13 -10.60 8.61
N ALA A 162 2.89 -11.67 8.43
CA ALA A 162 4.30 -11.73 8.82
C ALA A 162 5.10 -10.58 8.19
N GLY A 163 5.99 -9.96 8.97
CA GLY A 163 6.82 -8.83 8.51
C GLY A 163 6.08 -7.50 8.37
N SER A 164 4.80 -7.44 8.74
CA SER A 164 4.08 -6.16 8.79
C SER A 164 4.40 -5.35 10.05
N SER A 165 4.14 -4.04 10.02
CA SER A 165 4.23 -3.20 11.22
C SER A 165 3.33 -3.70 12.34
N VAL A 166 2.15 -4.21 11.99
CA VAL A 166 1.16 -4.73 12.95
C VAL A 166 1.67 -5.99 13.65
N TYR A 167 2.34 -6.87 12.90
CA TYR A 167 3.02 -8.03 13.47
C TYR A 167 4.09 -7.62 14.50
N ASN A 168 4.91 -6.63 14.18
CA ASN A 168 5.94 -6.15 15.10
C ASN A 168 5.34 -5.51 16.36
N GLU A 169 4.26 -4.75 16.23
CA GLU A 169 3.53 -4.18 17.36
C GLU A 169 2.91 -5.27 18.23
N SER A 170 2.23 -6.26 17.65
CA SER A 170 1.66 -7.37 18.41
C SER A 170 2.73 -8.15 19.17
N ASN A 171 3.88 -8.44 18.53
CA ASN A 171 5.02 -9.09 19.17
C ASN A 171 5.53 -8.29 20.37
N ALA A 172 5.74 -6.98 20.21
CA ALA A 172 6.23 -6.12 21.29
C ALA A 172 5.29 -6.13 22.49
N HIS A 173 3.98 -6.03 22.26
CA HIS A 173 2.98 -6.01 23.33
C HIS A 173 2.82 -7.38 24.00
N PHE A 174 2.79 -8.48 23.25
CA PHE A 174 2.74 -9.83 23.85
C PHE A 174 4.00 -10.13 24.66
N THR A 175 5.17 -9.74 24.17
CA THR A 175 6.43 -9.88 24.92
C THR A 175 6.39 -9.05 26.20
N ALA A 176 5.89 -7.81 26.14
CA ALA A 176 5.72 -6.98 27.34
C ALA A 176 4.70 -7.56 28.33
N ALA A 177 3.70 -8.30 27.85
CA ALA A 177 2.75 -9.04 28.68
C ALA A 177 3.33 -10.36 29.25
N GLY A 178 4.61 -10.67 29.00
CA GLY A 178 5.30 -11.84 29.53
C GLY A 178 5.14 -13.12 28.70
N LEU A 179 4.62 -13.02 27.48
CA LEU A 179 4.49 -14.14 26.55
C LEU A 179 5.76 -14.31 25.70
N LYS A 180 6.11 -15.55 25.43
CA LYS A 180 7.15 -15.91 24.45
C LYS A 180 6.49 -15.95 23.07
N PHE A 181 6.62 -14.87 22.30
CA PHE A 181 6.04 -14.78 20.99
C PHE A 181 6.99 -15.36 19.92
N PRO A 182 6.50 -16.20 18.95
CA PRO A 182 5.13 -16.67 18.84
C PRO A 182 4.83 -17.97 19.62
N ASP A 183 5.79 -18.54 20.34
CA ASP A 183 5.75 -19.92 20.90
C ASP A 183 4.58 -20.17 21.87
N ASP A 184 4.19 -19.14 22.63
CA ASP A 184 3.08 -19.23 23.59
C ASP A 184 1.71 -19.02 22.93
N ILE A 185 1.63 -18.73 21.64
CA ILE A 185 0.40 -18.38 20.93
C ILE A 185 0.28 -19.26 19.69
N GLN A 186 -0.94 -19.73 19.36
CA GLN A 186 -1.22 -20.31 18.06
C GLN A 186 -1.43 -19.18 17.06
N ALA A 187 -0.32 -18.61 16.58
CA ALA A 187 -0.31 -17.40 15.78
C ALA A 187 -0.82 -17.66 14.34
N GLU A 188 -1.80 -16.87 13.92
CA GLU A 188 -2.34 -16.87 12.55
C GLU A 188 -1.86 -15.60 11.82
N TYR A 189 -1.15 -15.80 10.70
CA TYR A 189 -0.52 -14.73 9.91
C TYR A 189 -1.42 -14.32 8.74
N ILE A 190 -2.54 -13.70 9.05
CA ILE A 190 -3.62 -13.41 8.11
C ILE A 190 -3.95 -11.93 8.03
N THR A 191 -4.75 -11.55 7.02
CA THR A 191 -5.24 -10.17 6.84
C THR A 191 -6.32 -9.81 7.87
N PHE A 192 -6.62 -8.52 8.01
CA PHE A 192 -7.71 -8.08 8.89
C PHE A 192 -9.08 -8.61 8.44
N THR A 193 -9.30 -8.74 7.12
CA THR A 193 -10.53 -9.29 6.56
C THR A 193 -10.69 -10.75 6.97
N ASP A 194 -9.66 -11.57 6.73
CA ASP A 194 -9.69 -12.98 7.11
C ASP A 194 -9.86 -13.16 8.62
N ALA A 195 -9.19 -12.30 9.43
CA ALA A 195 -9.33 -12.32 10.88
C ALA A 195 -10.76 -12.01 11.32
N ALA A 196 -11.43 -11.03 10.70
CA ALA A 196 -12.83 -10.71 10.99
C ALA A 196 -13.76 -11.88 10.67
N ASP A 197 -13.57 -12.54 9.52
CA ASP A 197 -14.33 -13.73 9.11
C ASP A 197 -14.10 -14.90 10.07
N MET A 198 -12.84 -15.13 10.48
CA MET A 198 -12.48 -16.19 11.42
C MET A 198 -12.96 -15.93 12.84
N LEU A 199 -13.04 -14.67 13.28
CA LEU A 199 -13.68 -14.30 14.54
C LEU A 199 -15.19 -14.59 14.50
N GLN A 200 -15.88 -14.24 13.41
CA GLN A 200 -17.31 -14.47 13.27
C GLN A 200 -17.67 -15.96 13.26
N ASN A 201 -16.88 -16.79 12.58
CA ASN A 201 -17.13 -18.23 12.53
C ASN A 201 -16.53 -19.00 13.71
N GLY A 202 -15.82 -18.31 14.63
CA GLY A 202 -15.21 -18.92 15.83
C GLY A 202 -13.98 -19.78 15.57
N SER A 203 -13.33 -19.63 14.42
CA SER A 203 -12.11 -20.37 14.06
C SER A 203 -10.86 -19.86 14.78
N ILE A 204 -10.89 -18.60 15.28
CA ILE A 204 -9.86 -18.02 16.13
C ILE A 204 -10.48 -17.41 17.39
N ASP A 205 -9.69 -17.27 18.46
CA ASP A 205 -10.10 -16.71 19.73
C ASP A 205 -10.01 -15.19 19.75
N GLY A 206 -9.07 -14.62 19.00
CA GLY A 206 -8.86 -13.18 18.94
C GLY A 206 -7.99 -12.73 17.78
N ALA A 207 -7.89 -11.41 17.61
CA ALA A 207 -7.09 -10.76 16.58
C ALA A 207 -6.52 -9.43 17.05
N TRP A 208 -5.30 -9.14 16.63
CA TRP A 208 -4.65 -7.84 16.78
C TRP A 208 -4.89 -7.01 15.52
N ILE A 209 -5.60 -5.91 15.64
CA ILE A 209 -5.93 -5.03 14.53
C ILE A 209 -5.42 -3.62 14.86
N MET A 210 -4.38 -3.16 14.16
CA MET A 210 -3.90 -1.79 14.25
C MET A 210 -4.45 -0.99 13.08
N SER A 211 -5.48 -0.23 13.32
CA SER A 211 -6.17 0.56 12.29
C SER A 211 -6.86 1.75 12.91
N GLY A 212 -7.07 2.81 12.12
CA GLY A 212 -7.94 3.93 12.53
C GLY A 212 -9.35 3.45 12.86
N ALA A 213 -9.99 4.11 13.81
CA ALA A 213 -11.35 3.78 14.23
C ALA A 213 -12.36 4.78 13.60
N PRO A 214 -13.48 4.29 13.02
CA PRO A 214 -13.87 2.88 12.88
C PRO A 214 -13.12 2.17 11.74
N ALA A 215 -12.73 0.91 11.96
CA ALA A 215 -12.21 0.02 10.93
C ALA A 215 -13.27 -1.01 10.53
N SER A 216 -13.39 -1.28 9.23
CA SER A 216 -14.42 -2.21 8.72
C SER A 216 -14.28 -3.61 9.32
N ALA A 217 -13.06 -4.14 9.42
CA ALA A 217 -12.81 -5.45 10.01
C ALA A 217 -13.21 -5.53 11.50
N VAL A 218 -12.94 -4.46 12.27
CA VAL A 218 -13.36 -4.39 13.68
C VAL A 218 -14.89 -4.34 13.78
N THR A 219 -15.52 -3.46 13.00
CA THR A 219 -16.98 -3.34 12.96
C THR A 219 -17.65 -4.66 12.58
N GLN A 220 -17.12 -5.35 11.58
CA GLN A 220 -17.60 -6.67 11.15
C GLN A 220 -17.49 -7.70 12.30
N ALA A 221 -16.35 -7.80 12.96
CA ALA A 221 -16.16 -8.72 14.06
C ALA A 221 -17.11 -8.44 15.23
N LEU A 222 -17.25 -7.16 15.62
CA LEU A 222 -18.17 -6.74 16.69
C LEU A 222 -19.63 -7.07 16.36
N THR A 223 -20.07 -6.88 15.11
CA THR A 223 -21.40 -7.27 14.64
C THR A 223 -21.60 -8.79 14.72
N GLY A 224 -20.54 -9.58 14.54
CA GLY A 224 -20.54 -11.03 14.73
C GLY A 224 -20.49 -11.50 16.19
N GLY A 225 -20.54 -10.58 17.16
CA GLY A 225 -20.55 -10.91 18.59
C GLY A 225 -19.16 -10.97 19.25
N ALA A 226 -18.11 -10.51 18.56
CA ALA A 226 -16.82 -10.27 19.19
C ALA A 226 -16.87 -9.01 20.08
N ARG A 227 -15.84 -8.80 20.90
CA ARG A 227 -15.67 -7.61 21.75
C ARG A 227 -14.24 -7.11 21.72
N LEU A 228 -14.05 -5.87 22.09
CA LEU A 228 -12.72 -5.31 22.37
C LEU A 228 -12.24 -5.75 23.77
N VAL A 229 -10.93 -5.85 23.93
CA VAL A 229 -10.26 -5.96 25.23
C VAL A 229 -9.81 -4.56 25.61
N ASP A 230 -10.10 -4.15 26.82
CA ASP A 230 -9.70 -2.86 27.40
C ASP A 230 -8.22 -2.85 27.82
#